data_0fc0ecae82ecbd45f9e29fff8fc40394
#
_entry.id   0fc0ecae82ecbd45f9e29fff8fc40394
#
_cell.length_a   1.000
_cell.length_b   1.000
_cell.length_c   1.000
_cell.angle_alpha   90.00
_cell.angle_beta   90.00
_cell.angle_gamma   90.00
#
_symmetry.space_group_name_H-M   'P 1'
#
loop_
_entity.id
_entity.type
_entity.pdbx_description
1 polymer ?
#
loop_
_entity_poly.entity_id
_entity_poly.type
_entity_poly.pdbx_seq_one_letter_code
_entity_poly.pdbx_strand_id
1 'polypeptide(L)'
;KKGEVGQSGQRLYVDCCVTFMSERGQTAEALVLVEVNDDEFAVAVYLMPLSKLDAKTRYTLIGVDSEKAPEKFAHTACVFFARGTRITLSTGMLKPIEELNAGDEILTRDAGVQEIRWIGQVTMRASGAFAPVLIKEGALNNVKDLVLGPEHRLFIYQRSDELGTGRSETLVRVRHLVNGNDVRRIEAGYIDYYQILFDEHQFIYAEGIPVESQLLDQHSLLALPKEAQTGLKDHDTIYSTLEVSEDILRTPNALELLRKATGR
;
A
#
# COMPACT_ATOMS: atom_id res chain seq x y z
N LYS A 1 -18.13 -17.66 13.78
CA LYS A 1 -16.96 -17.52 14.69
C LYS A 1 -16.38 -16.14 14.44
N LYS A 2 -16.37 -15.26 15.43
CA LYS A 2 -15.49 -14.08 15.48
C LYS A 2 -14.09 -14.67 15.65
N GLY A 3 -13.29 -14.72 14.60
CA GLY A 3 -11.92 -15.18 14.65
C GLY A 3 -11.04 -14.12 14.01
N GLU A 4 -9.92 -13.89 14.62
CA GLU A 4 -8.81 -13.20 13.98
C GLU A 4 -8.53 -13.90 12.64
N VAL A 5 -8.31 -13.13 11.59
CA VAL A 5 -8.00 -13.65 10.26
C VAL A 5 -6.49 -13.76 10.19
N GLY A 6 -5.99 -15.00 10.18
CA GLY A 6 -4.56 -15.30 10.12
C GLY A 6 -3.83 -15.15 11.46
N GLN A 7 -2.56 -15.48 11.44
CA GLN A 7 -1.62 -15.28 12.54
C GLN A 7 -0.51 -14.33 12.09
N SER A 8 -0.19 -13.36 12.92
CA SER A 8 0.91 -12.41 12.64
C SER A 8 2.23 -13.16 12.41
N GLY A 9 2.93 -12.82 11.32
CA GLY A 9 4.19 -13.45 10.94
C GLY A 9 4.08 -14.71 10.08
N GLN A 10 2.88 -15.26 9.85
CA GLN A 10 2.68 -16.36 8.91
C GLN A 10 2.77 -15.86 7.45
N ARG A 11 3.25 -16.74 6.57
CA ARG A 11 3.37 -16.45 5.14
C ARG A 11 2.01 -16.53 4.46
N LEU A 12 1.71 -15.51 3.63
CA LEU A 12 0.49 -15.45 2.85
C LEU A 12 0.80 -15.49 1.36
N TYR A 13 0.16 -16.39 0.63
CA TYR A 13 0.27 -16.49 -0.82
C TYR A 13 -1.02 -16.00 -1.47
N VAL A 14 -0.88 -15.20 -2.51
CA VAL A 14 -1.98 -14.89 -3.43
C VAL A 14 -2.02 -16.01 -4.46
N ASP A 15 -3.04 -16.86 -4.37
CA ASP A 15 -3.16 -18.06 -5.21
C ASP A 15 -3.80 -17.75 -6.56
N CYS A 16 -5.04 -17.29 -6.55
CA CYS A 16 -5.75 -16.97 -7.77
C CYS A 16 -6.80 -15.87 -7.57
N CYS A 17 -7.26 -15.30 -8.67
CA CYS A 17 -8.46 -14.50 -8.74
C CYS A 17 -9.61 -15.38 -9.23
N VAL A 18 -10.69 -15.42 -8.49
CA VAL A 18 -11.90 -16.14 -8.87
C VAL A 18 -12.99 -15.18 -9.31
N THR A 19 -13.71 -15.55 -10.35
CA THR A 19 -14.88 -14.83 -10.83
C THR A 19 -16.13 -15.65 -10.57
N PHE A 20 -17.07 -15.07 -9.86
CA PHE A 20 -18.36 -15.62 -9.56
C PHE A 20 -19.46 -14.96 -10.40
N MET A 21 -20.51 -15.68 -10.69
CA MET A 21 -21.74 -15.17 -11.31
C MET A 21 -22.94 -15.50 -10.45
N SER A 22 -23.75 -14.50 -10.13
CA SER A 22 -25.00 -14.68 -9.42
C SER A 22 -26.08 -15.26 -10.35
N GLU A 23 -27.16 -15.78 -9.78
CA GLU A 23 -28.34 -16.24 -10.55
C GLU A 23 -28.96 -15.13 -11.41
N ARG A 24 -28.70 -13.85 -11.09
CA ARG A 24 -29.14 -12.67 -11.85
C ARG A 24 -28.17 -12.24 -12.95
N GLY A 25 -27.10 -13.00 -13.19
CA GLY A 25 -26.09 -12.72 -14.20
C GLY A 25 -25.07 -11.63 -13.80
N GLN A 26 -25.10 -11.13 -12.57
CA GLN A 26 -24.10 -10.19 -12.08
C GLN A 26 -22.82 -10.94 -11.73
N THR A 27 -21.67 -10.40 -12.15
CA THR A 27 -20.36 -10.96 -11.84
C THR A 27 -19.76 -10.28 -10.61
N ALA A 28 -19.01 -11.06 -9.84
CA ALA A 28 -18.23 -10.59 -8.70
C ALA A 28 -16.88 -11.29 -8.68
N GLU A 29 -15.83 -10.56 -8.37
CA GLU A 29 -14.48 -11.11 -8.29
C GLU A 29 -14.00 -11.15 -6.83
N ALA A 30 -13.14 -12.12 -6.55
CA ALA A 30 -12.46 -12.23 -5.27
C ALA A 30 -11.07 -12.85 -5.46
N LEU A 31 -10.16 -12.53 -4.57
CA LEU A 31 -8.85 -13.17 -4.49
C LEU A 31 -8.88 -14.31 -3.50
N VAL A 32 -8.21 -15.39 -3.84
CA VAL A 32 -7.94 -16.51 -2.94
C VAL A 32 -6.56 -16.32 -2.34
N LEU A 33 -6.49 -16.25 -1.02
CA LEU A 33 -5.26 -16.11 -0.27
C LEU A 33 -5.05 -17.38 0.56
N VAL A 34 -3.84 -17.91 0.53
CA VAL A 34 -3.48 -19.15 1.24
C VAL A 34 -2.43 -18.83 2.30
N GLU A 35 -2.78 -19.06 3.55
CA GLU A 35 -1.84 -18.98 4.68
C GLU A 35 -1.11 -20.30 4.82
N VAL A 36 0.22 -20.25 4.96
CA VAL A 36 1.06 -21.42 5.12
C VAL A 36 1.89 -21.34 6.39
N ASN A 37 2.14 -22.48 7.01
CA ASN A 37 3.04 -22.59 8.16
C ASN A 37 4.52 -22.65 7.72
N ASP A 38 5.43 -22.77 8.69
CA ASP A 38 6.87 -22.86 8.45
C ASP A 38 7.29 -24.12 7.66
N ASP A 39 6.47 -25.16 7.68
CA ASP A 39 6.67 -26.40 6.90
C ASP A 39 6.06 -26.33 5.49
N GLU A 40 5.59 -25.14 5.07
CA GLU A 40 4.94 -24.86 3.77
C GLU A 40 3.61 -25.58 3.54
N PHE A 41 2.94 -26.04 4.61
CA PHE A 41 1.58 -26.59 4.50
C PHE A 41 0.54 -25.48 4.62
N ALA A 42 -0.49 -25.55 3.75
CA ALA A 42 -1.64 -24.67 3.84
C ALA A 42 -2.40 -24.91 5.14
N VAL A 43 -2.51 -23.88 5.97
CA VAL A 43 -3.21 -23.93 7.27
C VAL A 43 -4.56 -23.22 7.21
N ALA A 44 -4.72 -22.24 6.31
CA ALA A 44 -5.98 -21.57 6.09
C ALA A 44 -6.09 -21.04 4.65
N VAL A 45 -7.34 -20.89 4.17
CA VAL A 45 -7.67 -20.28 2.89
C VAL A 45 -8.67 -19.18 3.13
N TYR A 46 -8.36 -17.98 2.60
CA TYR A 46 -9.20 -16.80 2.73
C TYR A 46 -9.70 -16.37 1.37
N LEU A 47 -10.92 -15.85 1.35
CA LEU A 47 -11.50 -15.22 0.19
C LEU A 47 -11.57 -13.71 0.46
N MET A 48 -10.82 -12.91 -0.32
CA MET A 48 -10.83 -11.47 -0.28
C MET A 48 -11.69 -10.93 -1.43
N PRO A 49 -12.92 -10.46 -1.17
CA PRO A 49 -13.77 -9.92 -2.22
C PRO A 49 -13.18 -8.65 -2.83
N LEU A 50 -13.12 -8.59 -4.16
CA LEU A 50 -12.80 -7.39 -4.93
C LEU A 50 -14.05 -6.60 -5.34
N SER A 51 -15.22 -7.22 -5.17
CA SER A 51 -16.51 -6.62 -5.40
C SER A 51 -17.52 -7.14 -4.38
N LYS A 52 -18.60 -6.39 -4.17
CA LYS A 52 -19.63 -6.73 -3.18
C LYS A 52 -20.23 -8.11 -3.48
N LEU A 53 -20.19 -8.98 -2.47
CA LEU A 53 -20.90 -10.26 -2.45
C LEU A 53 -22.16 -10.11 -1.60
N ASP A 54 -23.33 -10.34 -2.20
CA ASP A 54 -24.59 -10.27 -1.48
C ASP A 54 -24.81 -11.52 -0.62
N ALA A 55 -25.12 -11.31 0.65
CA ALA A 55 -25.41 -12.41 1.58
C ALA A 55 -26.64 -13.21 1.10
N LYS A 56 -26.61 -14.53 1.35
CA LYS A 56 -27.67 -15.46 1.00
C LYS A 56 -27.98 -15.56 -0.51
N THR A 57 -27.06 -15.11 -1.35
CA THR A 57 -27.13 -15.24 -2.81
C THR A 57 -26.28 -16.44 -3.24
N ARG A 58 -26.82 -17.24 -4.16
CA ARG A 58 -26.06 -18.33 -4.77
C ARG A 58 -25.20 -17.78 -5.88
N TYR A 59 -23.93 -18.17 -5.88
CA TYR A 59 -22.95 -17.83 -6.89
C TYR A 59 -22.39 -19.09 -7.54
N THR A 60 -22.17 -19.04 -8.84
CA THR A 60 -21.47 -20.07 -9.59
C THR A 60 -20.05 -19.56 -9.90
N LEU A 61 -19.03 -20.36 -9.65
CA LEU A 61 -17.68 -20.08 -10.07
C LEU A 61 -17.58 -20.23 -11.59
N ILE A 62 -17.22 -19.16 -12.29
CA ILE A 62 -17.15 -19.11 -13.76
C ILE A 62 -15.74 -18.87 -14.30
N GLY A 63 -14.81 -18.48 -13.45
CA GLY A 63 -13.42 -18.24 -13.85
C GLY A 63 -12.44 -18.34 -12.69
N VAL A 64 -11.23 -18.79 -13.01
CA VAL A 64 -10.06 -18.82 -12.11
C VAL A 64 -8.87 -18.31 -12.92
N ASP A 65 -8.15 -17.31 -12.40
CA ASP A 65 -7.00 -16.69 -13.06
C ASP A 65 -5.88 -16.47 -12.03
N SER A 66 -4.83 -17.28 -12.11
CA SER A 66 -3.68 -17.19 -11.21
C SER A 66 -2.66 -16.15 -11.67
N GLU A 67 -2.64 -15.81 -12.97
CA GLU A 67 -1.65 -14.88 -13.52
C GLU A 67 -1.97 -13.42 -13.15
N LYS A 68 -3.25 -13.07 -13.14
CA LYS A 68 -3.71 -11.71 -12.78
C LYS A 68 -3.91 -11.48 -11.29
N ALA A 69 -3.92 -12.54 -10.48
CA ALA A 69 -4.17 -12.42 -9.05
C ALA A 69 -3.15 -11.53 -8.32
N PRO A 70 -1.83 -11.64 -8.55
CA PRO A 70 -0.84 -10.78 -7.93
C PRO A 70 -1.03 -9.29 -8.28
N GLU A 71 -1.32 -9.00 -9.56
CA GLU A 71 -1.56 -7.63 -10.00
C GLU A 71 -2.81 -7.02 -9.33
N LYS A 72 -3.92 -7.77 -9.31
CA LYS A 72 -5.16 -7.33 -8.65
C LYS A 72 -4.98 -7.13 -7.15
N PHE A 73 -4.23 -8.01 -6.49
CA PHE A 73 -3.92 -7.85 -5.07
C PHE A 73 -3.05 -6.61 -4.83
N ALA A 74 -2.01 -6.40 -5.65
CA ALA A 74 -1.16 -5.22 -5.54
C ALA A 74 -1.97 -3.92 -5.72
N HIS A 75 -2.95 -3.88 -6.61
CA HIS A 75 -3.84 -2.75 -6.78
C HIS A 75 -4.78 -2.51 -5.59
N THR A 76 -5.21 -3.57 -4.92
CA THR A 76 -6.15 -3.49 -3.80
C THR A 76 -5.44 -3.18 -2.48
N ALA A 77 -4.22 -3.69 -2.33
CA ALA A 77 -3.41 -3.53 -1.13
C ALA A 77 -2.31 -2.48 -1.34
N CYS A 78 -2.66 -1.31 -1.86
CA CYS A 78 -1.77 -0.34 -2.48
C CYS A 78 -0.63 0.19 -1.59
N VAL A 79 -0.78 0.20 -0.26
CA VAL A 79 0.11 0.95 0.64
C VAL A 79 0.81 0.01 1.60
N PHE A 80 2.02 -0.38 1.24
CA PHE A 80 2.86 -1.23 2.07
C PHE A 80 4.18 -0.54 2.44
N PHE A 81 4.45 -0.49 3.74
CA PHE A 81 5.76 -0.13 4.29
C PHE A 81 6.54 -1.41 4.58
N ALA A 82 7.78 -1.49 4.18
CA ALA A 82 8.62 -2.61 4.56
C ALA A 82 9.06 -2.49 6.03
N ARG A 83 9.34 -3.63 6.66
CA ARG A 83 9.96 -3.69 7.98
C ARG A 83 11.21 -2.83 8.03
N GLY A 84 11.42 -2.12 9.13
CA GLY A 84 12.54 -1.20 9.35
C GLY A 84 12.30 0.22 8.84
N THR A 85 11.23 0.49 8.09
CA THR A 85 10.83 1.85 7.73
C THR A 85 10.51 2.66 8.98
N ARG A 86 11.15 3.82 9.14
CA ARG A 86 10.94 4.67 10.32
C ARG A 86 9.92 5.75 10.03
N ILE A 87 8.91 5.81 10.89
CA ILE A 87 7.80 6.76 10.84
C ILE A 87 8.02 7.87 11.86
N THR A 88 7.69 9.11 11.50
CA THR A 88 7.84 10.27 12.38
C THR A 88 6.67 10.35 13.36
N LEU A 89 6.98 10.27 14.64
CA LEU A 89 6.02 10.44 15.75
C LEU A 89 5.62 11.92 15.94
N SER A 90 4.59 12.17 16.75
CA SER A 90 4.16 13.51 17.18
C SER A 90 5.28 14.34 17.80
N THR A 91 6.24 13.69 18.43
CA THR A 91 7.43 14.31 19.05
C THR A 91 8.54 14.69 18.05
N GLY A 92 8.41 14.30 16.78
CA GLY A 92 9.47 14.43 15.78
C GLY A 92 10.50 13.30 15.80
N MET A 93 10.42 12.36 16.74
CA MET A 93 11.29 11.18 16.76
C MET A 93 10.89 10.20 15.68
N LEU A 94 11.87 9.44 15.17
CA LEU A 94 11.66 8.37 14.21
C LEU A 94 11.55 7.02 14.95
N LYS A 95 10.48 6.26 14.69
CA LYS A 95 10.24 4.94 15.28
C LYS A 95 10.06 3.90 14.18
N PRO A 96 10.74 2.73 14.23
CA PRO A 96 10.54 1.66 13.28
C PRO A 96 9.08 1.21 13.24
N ILE A 97 8.57 0.91 12.03
CA ILE A 97 7.15 0.60 11.83
C ILE A 97 6.71 -0.66 12.59
N GLU A 98 7.59 -1.65 12.72
CA GLU A 98 7.36 -2.88 13.48
C GLU A 98 7.21 -2.67 14.99
N GLU A 99 7.57 -1.50 15.49
CA GLU A 99 7.44 -1.13 16.90
C GLU A 99 6.20 -0.25 17.15
N LEU A 100 5.50 0.16 16.09
CA LEU A 100 4.30 0.98 16.20
C LEU A 100 3.11 0.12 16.63
N ASN A 101 2.21 0.76 17.36
CA ASN A 101 0.96 0.14 17.83
C ASN A 101 -0.24 1.07 17.55
N ALA A 102 -1.43 0.50 17.55
CA ALA A 102 -2.65 1.31 17.60
C ALA A 102 -2.62 2.20 18.85
N GLY A 103 -2.98 3.47 18.70
CA GLY A 103 -2.88 4.48 19.73
C GLY A 103 -1.59 5.30 19.72
N ASP A 104 -0.56 4.91 18.95
CA ASP A 104 0.63 5.76 18.79
C ASP A 104 0.27 7.02 17.98
N GLU A 105 0.78 8.17 18.41
CA GLU A 105 0.57 9.47 17.77
C GLU A 105 1.61 9.73 16.67
N ILE A 106 1.14 9.92 15.45
CA ILE A 106 1.97 10.13 14.25
C ILE A 106 1.82 11.58 13.77
N LEU A 107 2.94 12.18 13.36
CA LEU A 107 2.92 13.46 12.68
C LEU A 107 2.45 13.26 11.23
N THR A 108 1.34 13.91 10.89
CA THR A 108 0.81 13.93 9.52
C THR A 108 1.12 15.26 8.83
N ARG A 109 1.08 15.25 7.51
CA ARG A 109 1.36 16.44 6.70
C ARG A 109 0.26 17.51 6.84
N ASP A 110 -1.01 17.10 6.77
CA ASP A 110 -2.13 18.02 6.59
C ASP A 110 -2.98 18.21 7.86
N ALA A 111 -3.08 17.17 8.69
CA ALA A 111 -3.97 17.14 9.84
C ALA A 111 -3.24 17.23 11.21
N GLY A 112 -1.95 17.60 11.21
CA GLY A 112 -1.15 17.65 12.45
C GLY A 112 -0.91 16.26 13.03
N VAL A 113 -1.09 16.11 14.35
CA VAL A 113 -0.91 14.83 15.04
C VAL A 113 -2.18 14.00 14.91
N GLN A 114 -2.03 12.74 14.45
CA GLN A 114 -3.11 11.78 14.36
C GLN A 114 -2.73 10.46 15.04
N GLU A 115 -3.69 9.81 15.65
CA GLU A 115 -3.53 8.54 16.34
C GLU A 115 -3.70 7.38 15.35
N ILE A 116 -2.81 6.38 15.40
CA ILE A 116 -2.94 5.14 14.63
C ILE A 116 -4.19 4.39 15.12
N ARG A 117 -5.15 4.19 14.22
CA ARG A 117 -6.35 3.41 14.50
C ARG A 117 -6.09 1.91 14.42
N TRP A 118 -5.33 1.50 13.42
CA TRP A 118 -4.99 0.11 13.19
C TRP A 118 -3.65 -0.01 12.47
N ILE A 119 -2.92 -1.05 12.79
CA ILE A 119 -1.70 -1.45 12.08
C ILE A 119 -1.79 -2.95 11.79
N GLY A 120 -1.50 -3.32 10.54
CA GLY A 120 -1.47 -4.70 10.09
C GLY A 120 -0.10 -5.09 9.58
N GLN A 121 0.22 -6.37 9.72
CA GLN A 121 1.42 -6.98 9.17
C GLN A 121 1.06 -8.14 8.26
N VAL A 122 1.78 -8.28 7.16
CA VAL A 122 1.71 -9.42 6.25
C VAL A 122 3.10 -9.77 5.75
N THR A 123 3.44 -11.06 5.74
CA THR A 123 4.69 -11.55 5.17
C THR A 123 4.41 -12.10 3.77
N MET A 124 5.06 -11.53 2.76
CA MET A 124 4.81 -11.86 1.36
C MET A 124 6.10 -12.15 0.62
N ARG A 125 6.00 -12.92 -0.48
CA ARG A 125 7.12 -13.14 -1.38
C ARG A 125 7.43 -11.85 -2.15
N ALA A 126 8.65 -11.33 -2.00
CA ALA A 126 9.12 -10.11 -2.65
C ALA A 126 9.56 -10.37 -4.10
N SER A 127 8.61 -10.68 -4.98
CA SER A 127 8.88 -10.95 -6.40
C SER A 127 7.75 -10.43 -7.29
N GLY A 128 8.06 -10.14 -8.54
CA GLY A 128 7.09 -9.70 -9.53
C GLY A 128 6.34 -8.43 -9.09
N ALA A 129 5.00 -8.49 -9.05
CA ALA A 129 4.14 -7.36 -8.66
C ALA A 129 4.35 -6.92 -7.19
N PHE A 130 4.85 -7.80 -6.33
CA PHE A 130 5.10 -7.52 -4.90
C PHE A 130 6.56 -7.19 -4.59
N ALA A 131 7.44 -7.17 -5.60
CA ALA A 131 8.83 -6.77 -5.41
C ALA A 131 8.89 -5.31 -4.91
N PRO A 132 9.39 -5.06 -3.69
CA PRO A 132 9.45 -3.72 -3.16
C PRO A 132 10.41 -2.85 -3.94
N VAL A 133 10.21 -1.56 -3.81
CA VAL A 133 11.10 -0.54 -4.39
C VAL A 133 11.91 0.09 -3.28
N LEU A 134 13.23 0.00 -3.42
CA LEU A 134 14.21 0.70 -2.59
C LEU A 134 14.48 2.08 -3.18
N ILE A 135 14.34 3.09 -2.35
CA ILE A 135 14.80 4.46 -2.58
C ILE A 135 16.02 4.66 -1.67
N LYS A 136 17.22 4.77 -2.26
CA LYS A 136 18.46 4.97 -1.50
C LYS A 136 18.42 6.25 -0.69
N GLU A 137 19.15 6.26 0.42
CA GLU A 137 19.39 7.44 1.26
C GLU A 137 19.76 8.66 0.39
N GLY A 138 19.06 9.77 0.60
CA GLY A 138 19.28 11.03 -0.11
C GLY A 138 18.74 11.12 -1.54
N ALA A 139 18.26 10.03 -2.13
CA ALA A 139 17.78 10.03 -3.52
C ALA A 139 16.59 10.99 -3.75
N LEU A 140 15.71 11.10 -2.76
CA LEU A 140 14.60 12.06 -2.67
C LEU A 140 14.68 12.93 -1.42
N ASN A 141 15.88 13.18 -0.89
CA ASN A 141 16.14 13.83 0.40
C ASN A 141 15.68 13.01 1.63
N ASN A 142 15.46 11.71 1.46
CA ASN A 142 15.17 10.78 2.54
C ASN A 142 16.38 10.57 3.46
N VAL A 143 16.10 10.38 4.76
CA VAL A 143 17.11 10.30 5.82
C VAL A 143 17.90 9.00 5.75
N LYS A 144 17.24 7.90 5.40
CA LYS A 144 17.81 6.55 5.21
C LYS A 144 17.14 5.89 4.01
N ASP A 145 17.66 4.72 3.64
CA ASP A 145 17.00 3.87 2.65
C ASP A 145 15.53 3.68 3.00
N LEU A 146 14.66 3.96 2.03
CA LEU A 146 13.21 3.81 2.17
C LEU A 146 12.72 2.69 1.27
N VAL A 147 12.08 1.68 1.85
CA VAL A 147 11.57 0.52 1.12
C VAL A 147 10.05 0.49 1.20
N LEU A 148 9.40 0.59 0.05
CA LEU A 148 7.95 0.69 -0.07
C LEU A 148 7.39 -0.31 -1.07
N GLY A 149 6.10 -0.61 -0.95
CA GLY A 149 5.37 -1.30 -2.02
C GLY A 149 5.40 -0.50 -3.32
N PRO A 150 5.38 -1.16 -4.49
CA PRO A 150 5.53 -0.47 -5.79
C PRO A 150 4.38 0.50 -6.11
N GLU A 151 3.19 0.24 -5.58
CA GLU A 151 2.00 1.07 -5.78
C GLU A 151 1.89 2.24 -4.79
N HIS A 152 2.77 2.31 -3.80
CA HIS A 152 2.79 3.38 -2.80
C HIS A 152 2.97 4.75 -3.47
N ARG A 153 2.19 5.74 -3.05
CA ARG A 153 2.26 7.11 -3.56
C ARG A 153 3.06 7.99 -2.60
N LEU A 154 4.01 8.72 -3.17
CA LEU A 154 4.78 9.76 -2.50
C LEU A 154 4.13 11.11 -2.79
N PHE A 155 4.03 11.94 -1.77
CA PHE A 155 3.63 13.32 -1.93
C PHE A 155 4.87 14.18 -2.21
N ILE A 156 4.87 14.87 -3.33
CA ILE A 156 5.96 15.72 -3.79
C ILE A 156 5.47 17.16 -3.83
N TYR A 157 6.16 18.04 -3.10
CA TYR A 157 5.96 19.48 -3.19
C TYR A 157 7.00 20.08 -4.13
N GLN A 158 6.57 20.73 -5.20
CA GLN A 158 7.42 21.39 -6.16
C GLN A 158 7.44 22.91 -5.88
N ARG A 159 8.62 23.48 -5.63
CA ARG A 159 8.80 24.93 -5.52
C ARG A 159 8.73 25.62 -6.87
N SER A 160 9.20 24.96 -7.90
CA SER A 160 9.10 25.30 -9.31
C SER A 160 8.52 24.09 -10.04
N ASP A 161 7.75 24.35 -11.10
CA ASP A 161 7.11 23.26 -11.86
C ASP A 161 8.12 22.54 -12.77
N GLU A 162 9.06 21.85 -12.15
CA GLU A 162 10.12 21.10 -12.83
C GLU A 162 9.59 19.93 -13.65
N LEU A 163 8.43 19.37 -13.22
CA LEU A 163 7.79 18.26 -13.91
C LEU A 163 6.84 18.72 -15.03
N GLY A 164 6.56 20.01 -15.14
CA GLY A 164 5.60 20.53 -16.13
C GLY A 164 4.15 20.11 -15.87
N THR A 165 3.81 19.86 -14.61
CA THR A 165 2.45 19.45 -14.21
C THR A 165 1.48 20.61 -14.07
N GLY A 166 1.98 21.84 -14.05
CA GLY A 166 1.22 23.06 -13.74
C GLY A 166 0.79 23.16 -12.27
N ARG A 167 1.37 22.34 -11.37
CA ARG A 167 0.96 22.23 -9.96
C ARG A 167 2.16 22.21 -9.04
N SER A 168 2.01 22.82 -7.86
CA SER A 168 3.02 22.77 -6.79
C SER A 168 2.98 21.45 -6.00
N GLU A 169 1.87 20.72 -6.07
CA GLU A 169 1.66 19.48 -5.32
C GLU A 169 1.31 18.34 -6.26
N THR A 170 2.02 17.23 -6.12
CA THR A 170 1.86 16.06 -6.98
C THR A 170 1.99 14.77 -6.20
N LEU A 171 1.29 13.72 -6.65
CA LEU A 171 1.43 12.36 -6.16
C LEU A 171 2.15 11.51 -7.20
N VAL A 172 3.16 10.79 -6.76
CA VAL A 172 4.01 9.97 -7.62
C VAL A 172 4.04 8.54 -7.11
N ARG A 173 3.67 7.57 -7.94
CA ARG A 173 3.82 6.16 -7.58
C ARG A 173 5.29 5.76 -7.60
N VAL A 174 5.69 5.08 -6.55
CA VAL A 174 7.10 4.65 -6.36
C VAL A 174 7.62 3.83 -7.54
N ARG A 175 6.78 2.98 -8.14
CA ARG A 175 7.16 2.16 -9.30
C ARG A 175 7.63 2.98 -10.50
N HIS A 176 7.12 4.20 -10.68
CA HIS A 176 7.48 5.06 -11.81
C HIS A 176 8.82 5.78 -11.61
N LEU A 177 9.38 5.72 -10.40
CA LEU A 177 10.67 6.31 -10.07
C LEU A 177 11.85 5.35 -10.28
N VAL A 178 11.58 4.09 -10.61
CA VAL A 178 12.62 3.06 -10.78
C VAL A 178 13.54 3.43 -11.93
N ASN A 179 14.81 3.71 -11.61
CA ASN A 179 15.85 4.07 -12.57
C ASN A 179 17.02 3.07 -12.61
N GLY A 180 16.96 2.00 -11.81
CA GLY A 180 17.97 0.96 -11.71
C GLY A 180 19.19 1.30 -10.85
N ASN A 181 19.36 2.56 -10.41
CA ASN A 181 20.49 3.04 -9.60
C ASN A 181 20.07 3.40 -8.19
N ASP A 182 19.51 4.60 -8.01
CA ASP A 182 19.13 5.14 -6.71
C ASP A 182 17.73 4.69 -6.28
N VAL A 183 16.88 4.38 -7.26
CA VAL A 183 15.58 3.78 -7.06
C VAL A 183 15.51 2.48 -7.85
N ARG A 184 15.37 1.36 -7.16
CA ARG A 184 15.39 0.04 -7.80
C ARG A 184 14.42 -0.94 -7.15
N ARG A 185 13.93 -1.89 -7.92
CA ARG A 185 13.20 -3.03 -7.37
C ARG A 185 14.17 -3.96 -6.64
N ILE A 186 13.72 -4.51 -5.53
CA ILE A 186 14.44 -5.52 -4.77
C ILE A 186 13.69 -6.84 -4.92
N GLU A 187 14.35 -7.83 -5.51
CA GLU A 187 13.87 -9.21 -5.43
C GLU A 187 14.51 -9.86 -4.20
N ALA A 188 13.67 -10.26 -3.28
CA ALA A 188 14.07 -10.94 -2.05
C ALA A 188 13.25 -12.24 -1.89
N GLY A 189 13.57 -13.05 -0.90
CA GLY A 189 12.77 -14.23 -0.56
C GLY A 189 11.38 -13.82 -0.07
N TYR A 190 11.31 -13.46 1.20
CA TYR A 190 10.10 -12.96 1.85
C TYR A 190 10.38 -11.62 2.51
N ILE A 191 9.35 -10.78 2.59
CA ILE A 191 9.42 -9.47 3.23
C ILE A 191 8.19 -9.28 4.11
N ASP A 192 8.41 -8.68 5.28
CA ASP A 192 7.33 -8.22 6.15
C ASP A 192 6.90 -6.83 5.71
N TYR A 193 5.64 -6.72 5.38
CA TYR A 193 4.97 -5.48 5.05
C TYR A 193 4.02 -5.04 6.15
N TYR A 194 3.90 -3.74 6.33
CA TYR A 194 3.02 -3.10 7.30
C TYR A 194 2.10 -2.12 6.61
N GLN A 195 0.88 -2.02 7.13
CA GLN A 195 -0.13 -1.05 6.73
C GLN A 195 -0.55 -0.26 7.95
N ILE A 196 -0.69 1.05 7.81
CA ILE A 196 -1.16 1.94 8.88
C ILE A 196 -2.46 2.59 8.44
N LEU A 197 -3.47 2.52 9.31
CA LEU A 197 -4.78 3.09 9.12
C LEU A 197 -5.05 4.16 10.17
N PHE A 198 -5.62 5.28 9.71
CA PHE A 198 -6.15 6.36 10.52
C PHE A 198 -7.67 6.46 10.34
N ASP A 199 -8.35 7.32 11.09
CA ASP A 199 -9.79 7.56 10.91
C ASP A 199 -10.13 8.17 9.54
N GLU A 200 -9.19 8.93 8.99
CA GLU A 200 -9.24 9.49 7.63
C GLU A 200 -7.88 9.25 6.94
N HIS A 201 -7.86 9.20 5.61
CA HIS A 201 -6.62 9.07 4.85
C HIS A 201 -5.64 10.20 5.17
N GLN A 202 -4.37 9.87 5.42
CA GLN A 202 -3.33 10.79 5.83
C GLN A 202 -2.08 10.64 4.95
N PHE A 203 -1.29 11.72 4.86
CA PHE A 203 0.12 11.63 4.47
C PHE A 203 0.99 11.70 5.71
N ILE A 204 1.80 10.66 5.92
CA ILE A 204 2.71 10.52 7.07
C ILE A 204 4.15 10.60 6.62
N TYR A 205 5.07 10.93 7.52
CA TYR A 205 6.48 11.04 7.16
C TYR A 205 7.20 9.71 7.44
N ALA A 206 7.62 9.04 6.34
CA ALA A 206 8.49 7.86 6.37
C ALA A 206 9.88 8.25 5.88
N GLU A 207 10.89 8.04 6.72
CA GLU A 207 12.27 8.51 6.48
C GLU A 207 12.36 9.99 6.06
N GLY A 208 11.43 10.82 6.55
CA GLY A 208 11.35 12.26 6.25
C GLY A 208 10.60 12.62 4.97
N ILE A 209 10.11 11.63 4.22
CA ILE A 209 9.31 11.84 3.00
C ILE A 209 7.83 11.67 3.32
N PRO A 210 6.96 12.59 2.86
CA PRO A 210 5.53 12.40 2.98
C PRO A 210 5.06 11.27 2.05
N VAL A 211 4.48 10.24 2.63
CA VAL A 211 3.93 9.07 1.95
C VAL A 211 2.50 8.85 2.40
N GLU A 212 1.68 8.24 1.56
CA GLU A 212 0.29 7.98 1.92
C GLU A 212 0.17 6.90 3.00
N SER A 213 -0.81 7.04 3.87
CA SER A 213 -1.33 5.95 4.70
C SER A 213 -2.28 5.08 3.90
N GLN A 214 -2.79 3.99 4.51
CA GLN A 214 -3.78 3.15 3.83
C GLN A 214 -4.98 3.98 3.40
N LEU A 215 -5.22 4.02 2.09
CA LEU A 215 -6.42 4.59 1.52
C LEU A 215 -7.59 3.62 1.70
N LEU A 216 -8.72 4.15 2.14
CA LEU A 216 -9.93 3.38 2.31
C LEU A 216 -10.85 3.62 1.11
N ASP A 217 -10.76 2.75 0.15
CA ASP A 217 -11.78 2.59 -0.87
C ASP A 217 -12.74 1.45 -0.50
N GLN A 218 -13.81 1.28 -1.29
CA GLN A 218 -14.78 0.22 -1.05
C GLN A 218 -14.18 -1.20 -1.08
N HIS A 219 -13.06 -1.38 -1.77
CA HIS A 219 -12.40 -2.68 -1.92
C HIS A 219 -11.47 -2.95 -0.74
N SER A 220 -10.66 -1.97 -0.33
CA SER A 220 -9.78 -2.09 0.83
C SER A 220 -10.57 -2.20 2.14
N LEU A 221 -11.73 -1.53 2.25
CA LEU A 221 -12.65 -1.70 3.38
C LEU A 221 -13.09 -3.15 3.58
N LEU A 222 -13.37 -3.87 2.50
CA LEU A 222 -13.79 -5.28 2.57
C LEU A 222 -12.66 -6.22 3.02
N ALA A 223 -11.41 -5.82 2.80
CA ALA A 223 -10.22 -6.58 3.18
C ALA A 223 -9.79 -6.36 4.64
N LEU A 224 -10.25 -5.27 5.28
CA LEU A 224 -9.91 -4.96 6.66
C LEU A 224 -10.72 -5.78 7.68
N PRO A 225 -10.17 -6.06 8.87
CA PRO A 225 -10.94 -6.60 9.99
C PRO A 225 -12.14 -5.70 10.32
N LYS A 226 -13.25 -6.29 10.74
CA LYS A 226 -14.51 -5.55 11.02
C LYS A 226 -14.32 -4.43 12.06
N GLU A 227 -13.45 -4.66 13.00
CA GLU A 227 -13.09 -3.71 14.06
C GLU A 227 -12.45 -2.44 13.47
N ALA A 228 -11.68 -2.59 12.39
CA ALA A 228 -11.05 -1.49 11.67
C ALA A 228 -11.99 -0.76 10.69
N GLN A 229 -13.10 -1.39 10.29
CA GLN A 229 -14.04 -0.84 9.30
C GLN A 229 -15.02 0.22 9.87
N THR A 230 -15.20 0.30 11.20
CA THR A 230 -16.26 1.10 11.82
C THR A 230 -15.90 2.59 11.86
N GLY A 231 -16.74 3.47 11.32
CA GLY A 231 -16.61 4.94 11.45
C GLY A 231 -15.65 5.61 10.48
N LEU A 232 -15.18 4.90 9.46
CA LEU A 232 -14.26 5.41 8.45
C LEU A 232 -15.00 6.30 7.44
N LYS A 233 -14.37 7.39 7.01
CA LYS A 233 -14.90 8.30 6.00
C LYS A 233 -14.17 8.10 4.69
N ASP A 234 -14.92 8.04 3.60
CA ASP A 234 -14.39 7.95 2.23
C ASP A 234 -13.98 9.36 1.74
N HIS A 235 -12.70 9.55 1.43
CA HIS A 235 -12.15 10.84 0.99
C HIS A 235 -11.26 10.76 -0.27
N ASP A 236 -11.42 9.72 -1.10
CA ASP A 236 -10.49 9.47 -2.23
C ASP A 236 -10.53 10.53 -3.35
N THR A 237 -11.57 11.33 -3.47
CA THR A 237 -11.79 12.19 -4.65
C THR A 237 -10.82 13.34 -4.78
N ILE A 238 -10.20 13.82 -3.71
CA ILE A 238 -9.34 15.02 -3.74
C ILE A 238 -7.93 14.68 -4.25
N TYR A 239 -7.38 13.55 -3.86
CA TYR A 239 -5.99 13.21 -4.14
C TYR A 239 -5.78 12.52 -5.49
N SER A 240 -6.80 11.88 -6.05
CA SER A 240 -6.72 11.25 -7.38
C SER A 240 -6.35 12.23 -8.50
N THR A 241 -6.75 13.50 -8.34
CA THR A 241 -6.43 14.56 -9.32
C THR A 241 -4.97 15.03 -9.25
N LEU A 242 -4.23 14.73 -8.18
CA LEU A 242 -2.83 15.11 -7.98
C LEU A 242 -1.85 14.07 -8.53
N GLU A 243 -2.33 12.90 -8.91
CA GLU A 243 -1.47 11.83 -9.41
C GLU A 243 -0.87 12.18 -10.77
N VAL A 244 0.45 12.07 -10.86
CA VAL A 244 1.21 12.33 -12.08
C VAL A 244 1.17 11.08 -12.97
N SER A 245 0.87 11.27 -14.26
CA SER A 245 0.90 10.18 -15.23
C SER A 245 2.31 9.63 -15.41
N GLU A 246 2.40 8.33 -15.68
CA GLU A 246 3.67 7.64 -15.93
C GLU A 246 4.50 8.31 -17.06
N ASP A 247 3.84 8.83 -18.07
CA ASP A 247 4.51 9.45 -19.23
C ASP A 247 5.38 10.66 -18.85
N ILE A 248 4.94 11.45 -17.87
CA ILE A 248 5.70 12.59 -17.35
C ILE A 248 6.95 12.11 -16.61
N LEU A 249 6.89 10.97 -15.95
CA LEU A 249 7.96 10.40 -15.14
C LEU A 249 8.95 9.52 -15.93
N ARG A 250 8.63 9.19 -17.18
CA ARG A 250 9.53 8.41 -18.06
C ARG A 250 10.73 9.20 -18.59
N THR A 251 10.87 10.46 -18.21
CA THR A 251 12.04 11.26 -18.59
C THR A 251 13.29 10.75 -17.85
N PRO A 252 14.46 10.68 -18.53
CA PRO A 252 15.69 10.16 -17.91
C PRO A 252 16.12 10.85 -16.63
N ASN A 253 15.69 12.10 -16.42
CA ASN A 253 16.06 12.96 -15.32
C ASN A 253 14.93 13.13 -14.27
N ALA A 254 13.85 12.35 -14.34
CA ALA A 254 12.68 12.53 -13.48
C ALA A 254 13.05 12.54 -11.98
N LEU A 255 13.89 11.61 -11.53
CA LEU A 255 14.33 11.56 -10.13
C LEU A 255 15.15 12.82 -9.73
N GLU A 256 16.02 13.31 -10.62
CA GLU A 256 16.80 14.53 -10.38
C GLU A 256 15.90 15.77 -10.31
N LEU A 257 14.92 15.85 -11.20
CA LEU A 257 13.91 16.92 -11.18
C LEU A 257 13.11 16.89 -9.88
N LEU A 258 12.65 15.72 -9.46
CA LEU A 258 11.95 15.55 -8.18
C LEU A 258 12.82 15.91 -6.99
N ARG A 259 14.08 15.50 -6.98
CA ARG A 259 15.03 15.86 -5.92
C ARG A 259 15.27 17.37 -5.84
N LYS A 260 15.41 18.04 -6.99
CA LYS A 260 15.53 19.51 -7.07
C LYS A 260 14.24 20.19 -6.60
N ALA A 261 13.09 19.66 -7.02
CA ALA A 261 11.79 20.20 -6.64
C ALA A 261 11.55 20.13 -5.13
N THR A 262 11.97 19.02 -4.46
CA THR A 262 11.83 18.81 -3.02
C THR A 262 12.98 19.38 -2.19
N GLY A 263 14.09 19.78 -2.80
CA GLY A 263 15.29 20.30 -2.14
C GLY A 263 15.03 21.60 -1.38
N ARG A 264 15.70 21.75 -0.22
CA ARG A 264 15.76 22.98 0.58
C ARG A 264 16.72 23.99 -0.04
#